data_3fcdb65fdfbafeac81e3947a540a4a03
#
_entry.id   3fcdb65fdfbafeac81e3947a540a4a03
#
_cell.length_a   1.000
_cell.length_b   1.000
_cell.length_c   1.000
_cell.angle_alpha   90.00
_cell.angle_beta   90.00
_cell.angle_gamma   90.00
#
_symmetry.space_group_name_H-M   'P 1'
#
loop_
_entity.id
_entity.type
_entity.pdbx_description
1 polymer ?
#
loop_
_entity_poly.entity_id
_entity_poly.type
_entity_poly.pdbx_seq_one_letter_code
_entity_poly.pdbx_strand_id
1 'polypeptide(L)'
;PESKWPTAKLIEYKYDGARYQIHRDGDDVIIFNRKGVVVTQQFPDIVAKVTSYDISRFIIDTEVFPINGDGSPAKFSLMNSRFHSKDAQEGVRKCPVSLAIFDCLMYSGKGLLNTQLKDRMQFIEKFPDQAERVMNPDDTLSFYAKAISKGYEGIMIKDLNQVYKPKNRGWFKYKPPQINLDVVITGARYGDGKRSNVLASYDMAVSDSDGGFIDIGAIGTGFSDAQFLMLT
;
A
#
# COMPACT_ATOMS: atom_id res chain seq x y z
N PRO A 1 -15.87 12.69 -4.45
CA PRO A 1 -16.19 14.07 -4.79
C PRO A 1 -15.24 14.99 -4.03
N GLU A 2 -14.65 15.95 -4.75
CA GLU A 2 -13.68 16.93 -4.23
C GLU A 2 -14.26 17.77 -3.08
N SER A 3 -15.57 17.93 -3.03
CA SER A 3 -16.27 18.61 -1.95
C SER A 3 -16.08 18.03 -0.55
N LYS A 4 -15.52 16.81 -0.44
CA LYS A 4 -15.22 16.16 0.84
C LYS A 4 -13.75 16.29 1.25
N TRP A 5 -12.92 16.90 0.42
CA TRP A 5 -11.51 17.05 0.75
C TRP A 5 -11.31 18.13 1.82
N PRO A 6 -10.31 17.96 2.71
CA PRO A 6 -10.01 18.98 3.70
C PRO A 6 -9.53 20.27 3.04
N THR A 7 -9.82 21.41 3.66
CA THR A 7 -9.35 22.72 3.18
C THR A 7 -7.83 22.84 3.33
N ALA A 8 -7.31 22.50 4.50
CA ALA A 8 -5.88 22.43 4.75
C ALA A 8 -5.38 21.00 4.46
N LYS A 9 -4.77 20.78 3.31
CA LYS A 9 -4.42 19.44 2.83
C LYS A 9 -2.97 19.31 2.38
N LEU A 10 -2.43 18.13 2.64
CA LEU A 10 -1.21 17.60 2.05
C LEU A 10 -1.59 16.57 0.99
N ILE A 11 -0.94 16.59 -0.15
CA ILE A 11 -1.14 15.63 -1.23
C ILE A 11 0.17 14.90 -1.48
N GLU A 12 0.12 13.57 -1.48
CA GLU A 12 1.27 12.68 -1.71
C GLU A 12 0.96 11.67 -2.81
N TYR A 13 1.98 11.13 -3.46
CA TYR A 13 1.77 9.98 -4.34
C TYR A 13 1.21 8.80 -3.55
N LYS A 14 0.28 8.08 -4.17
CA LYS A 14 -0.20 6.80 -3.67
C LYS A 14 0.66 5.69 -4.24
N TYR A 15 1.60 5.24 -3.44
CA TYR A 15 2.47 4.12 -3.79
C TYR A 15 1.69 2.81 -3.77
N ASP A 16 1.95 1.93 -4.73
CA ASP A 16 1.36 0.58 -4.77
C ASP A 16 2.28 -0.39 -4.02
N GLY A 17 2.16 -0.37 -2.70
CA GLY A 17 3.03 -1.08 -1.78
C GLY A 17 2.30 -1.67 -0.59
N ALA A 18 3.05 -1.96 0.45
CA ALA A 18 2.54 -2.37 1.74
C ALA A 18 3.03 -1.41 2.83
N ARG A 19 2.09 -1.02 3.70
CA ARG A 19 2.41 -0.16 4.83
C ARG A 19 3.15 -0.92 5.91
N TYR A 20 4.25 -0.32 6.37
CA TYR A 20 5.02 -0.77 7.51
C TYR A 20 5.25 0.37 8.50
N GLN A 21 5.38 0.00 9.77
CA GLN A 21 5.86 0.89 10.80
C GLN A 21 7.27 0.43 11.18
N ILE A 22 8.23 1.34 11.06
CA ILE A 22 9.64 1.06 11.34
C ILE A 22 10.04 1.77 12.63
N HIS A 23 10.50 1.00 13.59
CA HIS A 23 11.03 1.45 14.86
C HIS A 23 12.54 1.30 14.85
N ARG A 24 13.26 2.35 15.20
CA ARG A 24 14.71 2.32 15.41
C ARG A 24 15.06 2.88 16.77
N ASP A 25 15.92 2.18 17.51
CA ASP A 25 16.55 2.66 18.74
C ASP A 25 18.03 2.25 18.74
N GLY A 26 18.94 3.20 18.45
CA GLY A 26 20.34 2.90 18.19
C GLY A 26 20.52 2.02 16.94
N ASP A 27 21.10 0.85 17.13
CA ASP A 27 21.33 -0.13 16.08
C ASP A 27 20.14 -1.11 15.90
N ASP A 28 19.22 -1.13 16.87
CA ASP A 28 18.05 -2.00 16.83
C ASP A 28 16.99 -1.45 15.90
N VAL A 29 16.56 -2.26 14.92
CA VAL A 29 15.50 -1.93 13.99
C VAL A 29 14.43 -3.04 14.04
N ILE A 30 13.18 -2.64 14.22
CA ILE A 30 12.03 -3.55 14.16
C ILE A 30 11.03 -3.01 13.12
N ILE A 31 10.62 -3.88 12.21
CA ILE A 31 9.64 -3.57 11.16
C ILE A 31 8.35 -4.34 11.45
N PHE A 32 7.25 -3.60 11.62
CA PHE A 32 5.92 -4.15 11.82
C PHE A 32 5.07 -3.96 10.56
N ASN A 33 4.38 -5.01 10.16
CA ASN A 33 3.38 -4.90 9.11
C ASN A 33 2.07 -4.27 9.64
N ARG A 34 1.10 -4.05 8.73
CA ARG A 34 -0.21 -3.46 9.06
C ARG A 34 -0.99 -4.20 10.15
N LYS A 35 -0.71 -5.51 10.36
CA LYS A 35 -1.35 -6.34 11.39
C LYS A 35 -0.60 -6.33 12.73
N GLY A 36 0.52 -5.59 12.82
CA GLY A 36 1.39 -5.57 14.01
C GLY A 36 2.33 -6.78 14.13
N VAL A 37 2.48 -7.57 13.07
CA VAL A 37 3.42 -8.70 13.03
C VAL A 37 4.81 -8.19 12.69
N VAL A 38 5.83 -8.67 13.42
CA VAL A 38 7.24 -8.38 13.14
C VAL A 38 7.67 -9.10 11.86
N VAL A 39 8.22 -8.33 10.92
CA VAL A 39 8.66 -8.83 9.60
C VAL A 39 10.08 -8.38 9.25
N THR A 40 10.85 -7.95 10.23
CA THR A 40 12.21 -7.38 10.06
C THR A 40 13.11 -8.25 9.20
N GLN A 41 13.09 -9.57 9.41
CA GLN A 41 13.92 -10.53 8.68
C GLN A 41 13.65 -10.58 7.16
N GLN A 42 12.46 -10.15 6.72
CA GLN A 42 12.09 -10.11 5.30
C GLN A 42 12.69 -8.91 4.56
N PHE A 43 13.20 -7.91 5.30
CA PHE A 43 13.62 -6.62 4.77
C PHE A 43 15.03 -6.20 5.23
N PRO A 44 16.08 -7.02 5.04
CA PRO A 44 17.43 -6.69 5.47
C PRO A 44 18.00 -5.45 4.75
N ASP A 45 17.58 -5.20 3.52
CA ASP A 45 17.91 -4.01 2.74
C ASP A 45 17.30 -2.73 3.33
N ILE A 46 16.04 -2.79 3.78
CA ILE A 46 15.39 -1.67 4.47
C ILE A 46 16.05 -1.44 5.83
N VAL A 47 16.38 -2.50 6.58
CA VAL A 47 17.12 -2.38 7.85
C VAL A 47 18.44 -1.66 7.62
N ALA A 48 19.26 -2.10 6.65
CA ALA A 48 20.52 -1.45 6.32
C ALA A 48 20.32 0.03 5.93
N LYS A 49 19.30 0.32 5.13
CA LYS A 49 18.96 1.67 4.71
C LYS A 49 18.59 2.57 5.87
N VAL A 50 17.65 2.17 6.74
CA VAL A 50 17.23 3.02 7.85
C VAL A 50 18.29 3.14 8.94
N THR A 51 19.20 2.16 9.07
CA THR A 51 20.35 2.23 9.96
C THR A 51 21.37 3.28 9.50
N SER A 52 21.45 3.54 8.19
CA SER A 52 22.35 4.59 7.65
C SER A 52 21.85 6.02 7.85
N TYR A 53 20.63 6.23 8.35
CA TYR A 53 20.16 7.59 8.65
C TYR A 53 20.89 8.18 9.86
N ASP A 54 21.15 9.50 9.83
CA ASP A 54 21.80 10.23 10.94
C ASP A 54 20.98 10.21 12.25
N ILE A 55 19.67 9.92 12.14
CA ILE A 55 18.75 9.87 13.27
C ILE A 55 18.73 8.45 13.81
N SER A 56 19.20 8.24 15.04
CA SER A 56 19.31 6.92 15.66
C SER A 56 18.07 6.46 16.44
N ARG A 57 17.07 7.33 16.64
CA ARG A 57 15.87 6.97 17.42
C ARG A 57 14.61 7.55 16.83
N PHE A 58 13.76 6.70 16.25
CA PHE A 58 12.52 7.13 15.61
C PHE A 58 11.48 6.01 15.48
N ILE A 59 10.23 6.42 15.26
CA ILE A 59 9.15 5.58 14.76
C ILE A 59 8.54 6.28 13.55
N ILE A 60 8.56 5.62 12.40
CA ILE A 60 8.02 6.14 11.14
C ILE A 60 6.97 5.19 10.56
N ASP A 61 5.97 5.78 9.91
CA ASP A 61 5.08 5.06 9.01
C ASP A 61 5.55 5.23 7.57
N THR A 62 5.68 4.13 6.86
CA THR A 62 6.20 4.11 5.50
C THR A 62 5.41 3.15 4.62
N GLU A 63 5.34 3.46 3.34
CA GLU A 63 4.97 2.49 2.31
C GLU A 63 6.24 1.91 1.72
N VAL A 64 6.37 0.58 1.74
CA VAL A 64 7.45 -0.15 1.05
C VAL A 64 6.85 -0.72 -0.23
N PHE A 65 7.44 -0.38 -1.36
CA PHE A 65 6.92 -0.71 -2.68
C PHE A 65 8.01 -1.26 -3.59
N PRO A 66 7.68 -2.17 -4.51
CA PRO A 66 8.64 -2.74 -5.44
C PRO A 66 9.06 -1.71 -6.48
N ILE A 67 10.31 -1.80 -6.92
CA ILE A 67 10.88 -0.95 -7.96
C ILE A 67 11.49 -1.77 -9.08
N ASN A 68 11.47 -1.20 -10.29
CA ASN A 68 12.20 -1.70 -11.45
C ASN A 68 13.69 -1.35 -11.33
N GLY A 69 14.51 -1.89 -12.25
CA GLY A 69 15.94 -1.62 -12.29
C GLY A 69 16.33 -0.16 -12.56
N ASP A 70 15.42 0.64 -13.12
CA ASP A 70 15.56 2.08 -13.34
C ASP A 70 15.05 2.93 -12.14
N GLY A 71 14.58 2.29 -11.07
CA GLY A 71 14.04 2.94 -9.88
C GLY A 71 12.56 3.36 -9.99
N SER A 72 11.91 3.15 -11.13
CA SER A 72 10.47 3.39 -11.28
C SER A 72 9.64 2.40 -10.48
N PRO A 73 8.39 2.77 -10.07
CA PRO A 73 7.50 1.85 -9.37
C PRO A 73 7.21 0.58 -10.21
N ALA A 74 7.25 -0.57 -9.57
CA ALA A 74 6.86 -1.84 -10.17
C ALA A 74 5.50 -2.33 -9.62
N LYS A 75 4.91 -3.34 -10.25
CA LYS A 75 3.62 -3.90 -9.81
C LYS A 75 3.73 -4.54 -8.44
N PHE A 76 2.77 -4.28 -7.56
CA PHE A 76 2.69 -4.84 -6.21
C PHE A 76 2.80 -6.38 -6.16
N SER A 77 2.34 -7.07 -7.20
CA SER A 77 2.42 -8.54 -7.28
C SER A 77 3.85 -9.09 -7.12
N LEU A 78 4.89 -8.30 -7.44
CA LEU A 78 6.28 -8.67 -7.19
C LEU A 78 6.61 -8.86 -5.71
N MET A 79 5.90 -8.16 -4.80
CA MET A 79 6.07 -8.32 -3.36
C MET A 79 5.79 -9.73 -2.87
N ASN A 80 4.99 -10.52 -3.59
CA ASN A 80 4.71 -11.92 -3.24
C ASN A 80 6.00 -12.76 -3.22
N SER A 81 6.95 -12.48 -4.12
CA SER A 81 8.25 -13.17 -4.12
C SER A 81 9.06 -12.87 -2.86
N ARG A 82 8.93 -11.66 -2.30
CA ARG A 82 9.55 -11.26 -1.04
C ARG A 82 8.86 -11.91 0.16
N PHE A 83 7.53 -11.89 0.20
CA PHE A 83 6.76 -12.42 1.33
C PHE A 83 6.89 -13.94 1.51
N HIS A 84 7.07 -14.69 0.41
CA HIS A 84 7.16 -16.15 0.41
C HIS A 84 8.58 -16.68 0.27
N SER A 85 9.59 -15.82 0.19
CA SER A 85 10.99 -16.26 0.10
C SER A 85 11.43 -16.85 1.45
N LYS A 86 12.03 -18.05 1.39
CA LYS A 86 12.68 -18.68 2.55
C LYS A 86 14.04 -18.06 2.86
N ASP A 87 14.70 -17.49 1.84
CA ASP A 87 15.94 -16.75 1.94
C ASP A 87 15.67 -15.26 1.70
N ALA A 88 15.94 -14.45 2.70
CA ALA A 88 15.72 -13.00 2.63
C ALA A 88 16.57 -12.33 1.55
N GLN A 89 17.82 -12.79 1.33
CA GLN A 89 18.70 -12.22 0.30
C GLN A 89 18.21 -12.57 -1.12
N GLU A 90 17.65 -13.76 -1.30
CA GLU A 90 16.98 -14.12 -2.55
C GLU A 90 15.74 -13.26 -2.77
N GLY A 91 14.96 -13.02 -1.70
CA GLY A 91 13.81 -12.10 -1.73
C GLY A 91 14.21 -10.69 -2.15
N VAL A 92 15.32 -10.16 -1.62
CA VAL A 92 15.87 -8.85 -2.02
C VAL A 92 16.21 -8.80 -3.50
N ARG A 93 16.91 -9.84 -4.01
CA ARG A 93 17.29 -9.90 -5.43
C ARG A 93 16.09 -10.00 -6.38
N LYS A 94 15.06 -10.79 -6.01
CA LYS A 94 13.87 -11.00 -6.84
C LYS A 94 12.90 -9.82 -6.83
N CYS A 95 12.86 -9.07 -5.74
CA CYS A 95 11.98 -7.94 -5.57
C CYS A 95 12.73 -6.79 -4.87
N PRO A 96 13.52 -6.00 -5.61
CA PRO A 96 14.05 -4.76 -5.09
C PRO A 96 12.92 -3.84 -4.64
N VAL A 97 13.09 -3.17 -3.51
CA VAL A 97 12.07 -2.28 -2.96
C VAL A 97 12.65 -0.91 -2.61
N SER A 98 11.79 0.09 -2.64
CA SER A 98 12.04 1.39 -2.06
C SER A 98 11.04 1.66 -0.94
N LEU A 99 11.29 2.70 -0.16
CA LEU A 99 10.36 3.15 0.87
C LEU A 99 9.99 4.62 0.67
N ALA A 100 8.75 4.96 1.06
CA ALA A 100 8.24 6.32 1.06
C ALA A 100 7.72 6.63 2.46
N ILE A 101 8.45 7.45 3.21
CA ILE A 101 8.09 7.85 4.57
C ILE A 101 7.00 8.92 4.48
N PHE A 102 5.82 8.58 4.99
CA PHE A 102 4.66 9.46 4.91
C PHE A 102 4.16 9.96 6.27
N ASP A 103 4.69 9.46 7.39
CA ASP A 103 4.43 9.99 8.73
C ASP A 103 5.59 9.69 9.70
N CYS A 104 5.69 10.52 10.75
CA CYS A 104 6.66 10.35 11.83
C CYS A 104 5.93 10.38 13.18
N LEU A 105 6.04 9.31 13.95
CA LEU A 105 5.30 9.11 15.21
C LEU A 105 6.16 9.33 16.43
N MET A 106 7.48 9.21 16.27
CA MET A 106 8.49 9.55 17.27
C MET A 106 9.77 10.02 16.56
N TYR A 107 10.40 11.05 17.07
CA TYR A 107 11.66 11.60 16.57
C TYR A 107 12.58 11.92 17.74
N SER A 108 13.79 11.33 17.76
CA SER A 108 14.79 11.50 18.84
C SER A 108 14.20 11.34 20.24
N GLY A 109 13.33 10.34 20.43
CA GLY A 109 12.66 10.04 21.70
C GLY A 109 11.41 10.89 22.01
N LYS A 110 11.12 11.93 21.22
CA LYS A 110 9.92 12.74 21.38
C LYS A 110 8.73 12.09 20.66
N GLY A 111 7.68 11.70 21.38
CA GLY A 111 6.42 11.17 20.82
C GLY A 111 5.62 12.27 20.10
N LEU A 112 5.07 11.95 18.94
CA LEU A 112 4.37 12.89 18.06
C LEU A 112 2.91 12.52 17.79
N LEU A 113 2.36 11.49 18.43
CA LEU A 113 1.01 10.98 18.18
C LEU A 113 -0.08 12.04 18.34
N ASN A 114 0.08 12.95 19.33
CA ASN A 114 -0.86 14.03 19.61
C ASN A 114 -0.53 15.35 18.89
N THR A 115 0.45 15.32 17.99
CA THR A 115 0.86 16.47 17.18
C THR A 115 0.09 16.46 15.86
N GLN A 116 -0.36 17.62 15.37
CA GLN A 116 -1.03 17.71 14.06
C GLN A 116 -0.06 17.36 12.92
N LEU A 117 -0.58 16.86 11.80
CA LEU A 117 0.24 16.44 10.66
C LEU A 117 1.13 17.57 10.16
N LYS A 118 0.61 18.79 10.03
CA LYS A 118 1.40 19.97 9.63
C LYS A 118 2.67 20.17 10.46
N ASP A 119 2.58 19.90 11.76
CA ASP A 119 3.70 20.06 12.70
C ASP A 119 4.61 18.82 12.71
N ARG A 120 4.07 17.61 12.38
CA ARG A 120 4.89 16.41 12.20
C ARG A 120 5.73 16.45 10.94
N MET A 121 5.31 17.20 9.92
CA MET A 121 6.02 17.29 8.64
C MET A 121 7.46 17.77 8.80
N GLN A 122 7.76 18.69 9.71
CA GLN A 122 9.13 19.15 9.96
C GLN A 122 10.08 18.00 10.38
N PHE A 123 9.53 16.93 10.98
CA PHE A 123 10.29 15.73 11.34
C PHE A 123 10.41 14.76 10.16
N ILE A 124 9.36 14.64 9.34
CA ILE A 124 9.39 13.82 8.12
C ILE A 124 10.45 14.34 7.17
N GLU A 125 10.61 15.67 7.06
CA GLU A 125 11.60 16.35 6.21
C GLU A 125 13.05 16.06 6.58
N LYS A 126 13.30 15.51 7.76
CA LYS A 126 14.64 15.09 8.17
C LYS A 126 15.06 13.73 7.60
N PHE A 127 14.14 12.98 7.01
CA PHE A 127 14.43 11.69 6.40
C PHE A 127 14.68 11.82 4.90
N PRO A 128 15.65 11.10 4.32
CA PRO A 128 15.96 11.20 2.90
C PRO A 128 14.88 10.57 2.01
N ASP A 129 14.20 9.53 2.50
CA ASP A 129 13.22 8.74 1.74
C ASP A 129 11.76 9.17 2.03
N GLN A 130 11.52 10.46 2.15
CA GLN A 130 10.18 10.98 2.35
C GLN A 130 9.29 10.77 1.12
N ALA A 131 7.99 10.54 1.34
CA ALA A 131 7.01 10.47 0.26
C ALA A 131 6.99 11.79 -0.55
N GLU A 132 6.96 11.70 -1.89
CA GLU A 132 6.86 12.89 -2.74
C GLU A 132 5.49 13.55 -2.55
N ARG A 133 5.48 14.86 -2.31
CA ARG A 133 4.29 15.59 -1.84
C ARG A 133 4.23 17.03 -2.32
N VAL A 134 3.03 17.59 -2.25
CA VAL A 134 2.77 19.00 -2.50
C VAL A 134 1.75 19.54 -1.48
N MET A 135 1.94 20.80 -1.09
CA MET A 135 1.07 21.51 -0.14
C MET A 135 0.30 22.65 -0.81
N ASN A 136 -0.02 22.52 -2.08
CA ASN A 136 -0.81 23.50 -2.81
C ASN A 136 -2.13 22.89 -3.26
N PRO A 137 -3.27 23.33 -2.72
CA PRO A 137 -4.58 22.84 -3.11
C PRO A 137 -4.91 22.98 -4.59
N ASP A 138 -4.39 24.01 -5.24
CA ASP A 138 -4.70 24.30 -6.65
C ASP A 138 -4.01 23.33 -7.61
N ASP A 139 -2.96 22.65 -7.16
CA ASP A 139 -2.18 21.68 -7.95
C ASP A 139 -2.65 20.23 -7.84
N THR A 140 -3.79 19.98 -7.19
CA THR A 140 -4.23 18.60 -6.88
C THR A 140 -4.35 17.74 -8.14
N LEU A 141 -5.01 18.23 -9.19
CA LEU A 141 -5.24 17.46 -10.43
C LEU A 141 -3.96 17.35 -11.27
N SER A 142 -3.15 18.39 -11.30
CA SER A 142 -1.84 18.38 -11.95
C SER A 142 -0.91 17.35 -11.29
N PHE A 143 -0.86 17.34 -9.94
CA PHE A 143 -0.06 16.38 -9.20
C PHE A 143 -0.58 14.94 -9.38
N TYR A 144 -1.91 14.76 -9.46
CA TYR A 144 -2.50 13.47 -9.79
C TYR A 144 -2.09 12.97 -11.18
N ALA A 145 -2.20 13.82 -12.21
CA ALA A 145 -1.79 13.45 -13.56
C ALA A 145 -0.30 13.06 -13.62
N LYS A 146 0.55 13.79 -12.91
CA LYS A 146 1.98 13.47 -12.74
C LYS A 146 2.19 12.13 -12.01
N ALA A 147 1.39 11.82 -10.97
CA ALA A 147 1.47 10.54 -10.28
C ALA A 147 1.17 9.37 -11.24
N ILE A 148 0.09 9.48 -12.01
CA ILE A 148 -0.31 8.45 -12.99
C ILE A 148 0.76 8.28 -14.09
N SER A 149 1.29 9.38 -14.64
CA SER A 149 2.33 9.33 -15.69
C SER A 149 3.62 8.67 -15.22
N LYS A 150 3.92 8.72 -13.91
CA LYS A 150 5.07 8.06 -13.28
C LYS A 150 4.78 6.60 -12.84
N GLY A 151 3.58 6.08 -13.08
CA GLY A 151 3.19 4.71 -12.73
C GLY A 151 2.74 4.50 -11.29
N TYR A 152 2.48 5.57 -10.52
CA TYR A 152 1.88 5.45 -9.19
C TYR A 152 0.37 5.17 -9.28
N GLU A 153 -0.21 4.57 -8.22
CA GLU A 153 -1.64 4.18 -8.18
C GLU A 153 -2.59 5.39 -8.17
N GLY A 154 -2.11 6.57 -7.83
CA GLY A 154 -2.86 7.80 -7.69
C GLY A 154 -2.26 8.72 -6.65
N ILE A 155 -3.11 9.39 -5.87
CA ILE A 155 -2.68 10.28 -4.80
C ILE A 155 -3.40 9.99 -3.48
N MET A 156 -2.75 10.37 -2.39
CA MET A 156 -3.32 10.43 -1.04
C MET A 156 -3.51 11.91 -0.67
N ILE A 157 -4.71 12.26 -0.20
CA ILE A 157 -5.04 13.60 0.28
C ILE A 157 -5.24 13.50 1.79
N LYS A 158 -4.46 14.25 2.56
CA LYS A 158 -4.39 14.18 4.02
C LYS A 158 -4.75 15.52 4.64
N ASP A 159 -5.55 15.51 5.70
CA ASP A 159 -5.86 16.70 6.49
C ASP A 159 -4.65 17.08 7.35
N LEU A 160 -4.11 18.27 7.11
CA LEU A 160 -2.96 18.84 7.81
C LEU A 160 -3.22 19.08 9.30
N ASN A 161 -4.46 19.29 9.69
CA ASN A 161 -4.84 19.59 11.09
C ASN A 161 -5.08 18.34 11.94
N GLN A 162 -5.02 17.14 11.34
CA GLN A 162 -5.28 15.92 12.09
C GLN A 162 -4.08 15.43 12.89
N VAL A 163 -4.35 14.99 14.12
CA VAL A 163 -3.42 14.18 14.90
C VAL A 163 -3.42 12.73 14.40
N TYR A 164 -2.39 11.98 14.74
CA TYR A 164 -2.34 10.57 14.38
C TYR A 164 -3.41 9.76 15.13
N LYS A 165 -4.24 9.03 14.38
CA LYS A 165 -5.24 8.12 14.95
C LYS A 165 -5.28 6.82 14.14
N PRO A 166 -5.29 5.65 14.81
CA PRO A 166 -5.58 4.39 14.15
C PRO A 166 -6.94 4.46 13.43
N LYS A 167 -7.02 3.91 12.22
CA LYS A 167 -8.25 3.94 11.38
C LYS A 167 -8.74 5.36 11.06
N ASN A 168 -7.84 6.31 10.89
CA ASN A 168 -8.16 7.68 10.55
C ASN A 168 -8.99 7.78 9.27
N ARG A 169 -10.11 8.54 9.31
CA ARG A 169 -10.99 8.79 8.15
C ARG A 169 -10.66 10.11 7.43
N GLY A 170 -9.68 10.87 7.87
CA GLY A 170 -9.29 12.16 7.28
C GLY A 170 -8.27 12.04 6.13
N TRP A 171 -7.92 10.81 5.73
CA TRP A 171 -7.06 10.55 4.58
C TRP A 171 -7.89 9.96 3.45
N PHE A 172 -7.86 10.60 2.30
CA PHE A 172 -8.62 10.25 1.12
C PHE A 172 -7.70 9.67 0.05
N LYS A 173 -8.16 8.60 -0.59
CA LYS A 173 -7.49 8.01 -1.75
C LYS A 173 -8.17 8.56 -3.00
N TYR A 174 -7.39 9.12 -3.91
CA TYR A 174 -7.85 9.49 -5.23
C TYR A 174 -7.04 8.72 -6.27
N LYS A 175 -7.72 7.85 -6.98
CA LYS A 175 -7.12 6.94 -7.96
C LYS A 175 -8.05 6.76 -9.15
N PRO A 176 -7.56 6.26 -10.31
CA PRO A 176 -8.42 5.99 -11.46
C PRO A 176 -9.59 5.10 -11.05
N PRO A 177 -10.75 5.26 -11.69
CA PRO A 177 -11.88 4.36 -11.48
C PRO A 177 -11.44 2.92 -11.81
N GLN A 178 -11.93 1.97 -11.02
CA GLN A 178 -11.71 0.56 -11.33
C GLN A 178 -12.49 0.21 -12.61
N ILE A 179 -11.84 -0.51 -13.50
CA ILE A 179 -12.52 -1.10 -14.66
C ILE A 179 -13.37 -2.25 -14.13
N ASN A 180 -14.67 -2.17 -14.35
CA ASN A 180 -15.59 -3.26 -14.12
C ASN A 180 -15.70 -4.06 -15.42
N LEU A 181 -15.65 -5.38 -15.31
CA LEU A 181 -15.85 -6.30 -16.40
C LEU A 181 -17.17 -7.03 -16.18
N ASP A 182 -18.00 -7.11 -17.22
CA ASP A 182 -19.10 -8.06 -17.27
C ASP A 182 -18.51 -9.44 -17.58
N VAL A 183 -18.76 -10.40 -16.70
CA VAL A 183 -18.16 -11.73 -16.81
C VAL A 183 -19.22 -12.81 -16.84
N VAL A 184 -18.91 -13.91 -17.50
CA VAL A 184 -19.70 -15.14 -17.52
C VAL A 184 -19.02 -16.17 -16.63
N ILE A 185 -19.78 -16.84 -15.77
CA ILE A 185 -19.30 -18.01 -15.02
C ILE A 185 -19.30 -19.20 -15.94
N THR A 186 -18.13 -19.75 -16.25
CA THR A 186 -17.94 -20.88 -17.16
C THR A 186 -17.75 -22.21 -16.44
N GLY A 187 -17.45 -22.16 -15.15
CA GLY A 187 -17.25 -23.34 -14.31
C GLY A 187 -17.31 -22.98 -12.84
N ALA A 188 -17.48 -23.99 -12.00
CA ALA A 188 -17.47 -23.82 -10.55
C ALA A 188 -16.91 -25.05 -9.85
N ARG A 189 -16.30 -24.85 -8.67
CA ARG A 189 -15.72 -25.91 -7.84
C ARG A 189 -16.17 -25.78 -6.40
N TYR A 190 -16.42 -26.91 -5.75
CA TYR A 190 -16.66 -26.95 -4.30
C TYR A 190 -15.46 -26.46 -3.52
N GLY A 191 -15.71 -25.85 -2.38
CA GLY A 191 -14.65 -25.40 -1.47
C GLY A 191 -14.13 -26.52 -0.58
N ASP A 192 -13.16 -26.15 0.27
CA ASP A 192 -12.58 -27.04 1.26
C ASP A 192 -13.03 -26.66 2.70
N GLY A 193 -12.93 -27.62 3.63
CA GLY A 193 -13.20 -27.39 5.04
C GLY A 193 -14.63 -26.91 5.30
N LYS A 194 -14.79 -25.72 5.84
CA LYS A 194 -16.13 -25.14 6.15
C LYS A 194 -17.00 -24.87 4.92
N ARG A 195 -16.42 -24.84 3.72
CA ARG A 195 -17.11 -24.58 2.45
C ARG A 195 -17.19 -25.81 1.55
N SER A 196 -16.98 -27.04 2.06
CA SER A 196 -17.03 -28.27 1.27
C SER A 196 -18.41 -28.58 0.67
N ASN A 197 -19.47 -27.98 1.22
CA ASN A 197 -20.86 -28.21 0.77
C ASN A 197 -21.38 -27.10 -0.14
N VAL A 198 -20.57 -26.13 -0.52
CA VAL A 198 -20.95 -25.01 -1.39
C VAL A 198 -19.93 -24.81 -2.50
N LEU A 199 -20.38 -24.34 -3.64
CA LEU A 199 -19.50 -23.88 -4.72
C LEU A 199 -18.76 -22.64 -4.23
N ALA A 200 -17.43 -22.70 -4.08
CA ALA A 200 -16.62 -21.66 -3.47
C ALA A 200 -15.56 -21.06 -4.40
N SER A 201 -15.46 -21.55 -5.63
CA SER A 201 -14.60 -21.00 -6.67
C SER A 201 -15.33 -21.07 -8.01
N TYR A 202 -15.32 -19.96 -8.73
CA TYR A 202 -16.01 -19.80 -10.02
C TYR A 202 -15.00 -19.43 -11.09
N ASP A 203 -14.94 -20.20 -12.17
CA ASP A 203 -14.17 -19.86 -13.37
C ASP A 203 -14.92 -18.80 -14.16
N MET A 204 -14.23 -17.77 -14.61
CA MET A 204 -14.83 -16.61 -15.25
C MET A 204 -14.22 -16.36 -16.61
N ALA A 205 -15.07 -15.93 -17.54
CA ALA A 205 -14.65 -15.49 -18.86
C ALA A 205 -15.31 -14.16 -19.23
N VAL A 206 -14.69 -13.44 -20.15
CA VAL A 206 -15.26 -12.28 -20.84
C VAL A 206 -15.67 -12.67 -22.26
N SER A 207 -16.68 -12.00 -22.81
CA SER A 207 -17.05 -12.21 -24.22
C SER A 207 -15.95 -11.73 -25.15
N ASP A 208 -15.67 -12.50 -26.20
CA ASP A 208 -14.79 -12.12 -27.29
C ASP A 208 -15.59 -11.38 -28.39
N SER A 209 -14.88 -10.63 -29.24
CA SER A 209 -15.41 -9.93 -30.41
C SER A 209 -16.08 -10.90 -31.42
N ASP A 210 -15.61 -12.15 -31.46
CA ASP A 210 -16.08 -13.20 -32.41
C ASP A 210 -17.22 -14.06 -31.83
N GLY A 211 -17.80 -13.66 -30.69
CA GLY A 211 -18.91 -14.35 -30.03
C GLY A 211 -18.50 -15.55 -29.16
N GLY A 212 -17.20 -15.75 -28.94
CA GLY A 212 -16.64 -16.71 -28.00
C GLY A 212 -16.46 -16.15 -26.61
N PHE A 213 -15.75 -16.91 -25.74
CA PHE A 213 -15.41 -16.52 -24.39
C PHE A 213 -13.90 -16.71 -24.16
N ILE A 214 -13.26 -15.69 -23.54
CA ILE A 214 -11.86 -15.72 -23.13
C ILE A 214 -11.83 -15.93 -21.63
N ASP A 215 -11.19 -17.01 -21.17
CA ASP A 215 -10.96 -17.28 -19.74
C ASP A 215 -10.08 -16.19 -19.13
N ILE A 216 -10.53 -15.63 -18.01
CA ILE A 216 -9.79 -14.62 -17.25
C ILE A 216 -9.40 -15.09 -15.85
N GLY A 217 -9.59 -16.39 -15.56
CA GLY A 217 -9.25 -17.02 -14.30
C GLY A 217 -10.44 -17.27 -13.38
N ALA A 218 -10.14 -17.57 -12.11
CA ALA A 218 -11.16 -17.96 -11.13
C ALA A 218 -11.23 -17.00 -9.96
N ILE A 219 -12.43 -16.83 -9.39
CA ILE A 219 -12.70 -16.06 -8.18
C ILE A 219 -13.31 -16.94 -7.10
N GLY A 220 -12.77 -16.83 -5.85
CA GLY A 220 -13.29 -17.50 -4.65
C GLY A 220 -13.51 -16.54 -3.48
N THR A 221 -13.50 -15.23 -3.75
CA THR A 221 -13.65 -14.18 -2.74
C THR A 221 -14.65 -13.12 -3.18
N GLY A 222 -15.10 -12.29 -2.24
CA GLY A 222 -16.05 -11.22 -2.56
C GLY A 222 -17.51 -11.58 -2.34
N PHE A 223 -17.83 -12.85 -2.07
CA PHE A 223 -19.17 -13.34 -1.77
C PHE A 223 -19.36 -13.55 -0.27
N SER A 224 -20.57 -13.25 0.22
CA SER A 224 -21.02 -13.66 1.56
C SER A 224 -21.41 -15.16 1.55
N ASP A 225 -21.48 -15.78 2.73
CA ASP A 225 -21.87 -17.20 2.84
C ASP A 225 -23.30 -17.44 2.28
N ALA A 226 -24.20 -16.46 2.42
CA ALA A 226 -25.54 -16.52 1.80
C ALA A 226 -25.49 -16.50 0.26
N GLN A 227 -24.57 -15.73 -0.32
CA GLN A 227 -24.38 -15.69 -1.77
C GLN A 227 -23.75 -16.99 -2.29
N PHE A 228 -22.79 -17.58 -1.55
CA PHE A 228 -22.28 -18.91 -1.91
C PHE A 228 -23.37 -19.97 -1.93
N LEU A 229 -24.26 -19.99 -0.91
CA LEU A 229 -25.41 -20.90 -0.89
C LEU A 229 -26.37 -20.69 -2.06
N MET A 230 -26.62 -19.43 -2.43
CA MET A 230 -27.53 -19.11 -3.54
C MET A 230 -26.98 -19.53 -4.91
N LEU A 231 -25.65 -19.55 -5.06
CA LEU A 231 -24.96 -19.91 -6.29
C LEU A 231 -24.64 -21.40 -6.38
N THR A 232 -24.91 -22.20 -5.31
CA THR A 232 -24.73 -23.65 -5.25
C THR A 232 -25.97 -24.39 -5.69
#